data_493626b8d0307bcbb3093cb40d3d2150
#
_entry.id   493626b8d0307bcbb3093cb40d3d2150
#
_cell.length_a   1.000
_cell.length_b   1.000
_cell.length_c   1.000
_cell.angle_alpha   90.00
_cell.angle_beta   90.00
_cell.angle_gamma   90.00
#
_symmetry.space_group_name_H-M   'P 1'
#
loop_
_entity.id
_entity.type
_entity.pdbx_description
1 polymer ?
#
loop_
_entity_poly.entity_id
_entity_poly.type
_entity_poly.pdbx_seq_one_letter_code
_entity_poly.pdbx_strand_id
1 'polypeptide(L)'
;EFVEASNVAIRQQVAQLDESLAKDDALYAGQISIHDVYLIHGSSENRSTKRRSDYAIRYMPATSRYVRDPAFPANVYAAKTSQLMNYTGRPLWLLRGTDRAGNDFDIGHGRRAA
;
A
#
# COMPACT_ATOMS: atom_id res chain seq x y z
N GLU A 1 -7.37 -3.30 12.71
CA GLU A 1 -6.06 -3.96 12.96
C GLU A 1 -4.89 -3.22 12.32
N PHE A 2 -5.02 -2.80 11.06
CA PHE A 2 -3.95 -2.07 10.37
C PHE A 2 -3.65 -0.72 11.03
N VAL A 3 -4.65 -0.10 11.60
CA VAL A 3 -4.55 1.20 12.27
C VAL A 3 -4.03 1.07 13.69
N GLU A 4 -4.37 0.00 14.39
CA GLU A 4 -3.87 -0.22 15.76
C GLU A 4 -2.36 -0.40 15.81
N ALA A 5 -1.77 -0.88 14.74
CA ALA A 5 -0.35 -1.09 14.65
C ALA A 5 0.42 0.14 14.16
N SER A 6 -0.24 1.18 13.69
CA SER A 6 0.40 2.43 13.27
C SER A 6 0.72 3.33 14.46
N ASN A 7 1.54 4.33 14.25
CA ASN A 7 2.00 5.20 15.33
C ASN A 7 0.82 5.97 15.98
N VAL A 8 1.06 6.53 17.15
CA VAL A 8 0.05 7.21 17.98
C VAL A 8 -0.67 8.36 17.23
N ALA A 9 0.02 9.04 16.31
CA ALA A 9 -0.58 10.15 15.57
C ALA A 9 -1.69 9.66 14.60
N ILE A 10 -1.48 8.55 13.91
CA ILE A 10 -2.48 7.97 13.04
C ILE A 10 -3.66 7.44 13.86
N ARG A 11 -3.39 6.83 14.99
CA ARG A 11 -4.43 6.35 15.92
C ARG A 11 -5.32 7.50 16.43
N GLN A 12 -4.74 8.65 16.74
CA GLN A 12 -5.49 9.84 17.16
C GLN A 12 -6.37 10.41 16.03
N GLN A 13 -5.88 10.42 14.80
CA GLN A 13 -6.66 10.86 13.65
C GLN A 13 -7.87 9.95 13.39
N VAL A 14 -7.68 8.65 13.51
CA VAL A 14 -8.77 7.68 13.30
C VAL A 14 -9.77 7.68 14.45
N ALA A 15 -9.36 7.97 15.68
CA ALA A 15 -10.27 8.10 16.82
C ALA A 15 -11.30 9.24 16.65
N GLN A 16 -11.06 10.18 15.75
CA GLN A 16 -11.98 11.26 15.40
C GLN A 16 -12.79 10.98 14.12
N LEU A 17 -12.65 9.80 13.54
CA LEU A 17 -13.37 9.42 12.33
C LEU A 17 -14.84 9.16 12.65
N ASP A 18 -15.72 9.83 11.94
CA ASP A 18 -17.16 9.54 11.97
C ASP A 18 -17.47 8.43 10.95
N GLU A 19 -17.58 7.20 11.42
CA GLU A 19 -17.87 6.05 10.57
C GLU A 19 -19.27 6.12 9.93
N SER A 20 -20.20 6.97 10.44
CA SER A 20 -21.49 7.18 9.81
C SER A 20 -21.38 7.85 8.45
N LEU A 21 -20.27 8.51 8.17
CA LEU A 21 -19.96 9.14 6.88
C LEU A 21 -19.28 8.18 5.90
N ALA A 22 -19.00 6.95 6.31
CA ALA A 22 -18.38 5.96 5.44
C ALA A 22 -19.27 5.68 4.22
N LYS A 23 -18.61 5.53 3.08
CA LYS A 23 -19.26 5.16 1.81
C LYS A 23 -18.79 3.79 1.38
N ASP A 24 -19.74 2.96 1.01
CA ASP A 24 -19.42 1.67 0.42
C ASP A 24 -18.84 1.84 -0.98
N ASP A 25 -17.69 1.21 -1.19
CA ASP A 25 -17.03 1.10 -2.50
C ASP A 25 -17.12 -0.36 -3.00
N ALA A 26 -18.36 -0.81 -3.21
CA ALA A 26 -18.63 -2.15 -3.69
C ALA A 26 -18.39 -2.23 -5.20
N LEU A 27 -17.42 -3.03 -5.62
CA LEU A 27 -17.03 -3.19 -7.01
C LEU A 27 -17.45 -4.54 -7.58
N TYR A 28 -17.93 -4.55 -8.82
CA TYR A 28 -18.10 -5.75 -9.60
C TYR A 28 -16.82 -6.15 -10.31
N ALA A 29 -16.72 -7.39 -10.73
CA ALA A 29 -15.60 -7.86 -11.52
C ALA A 29 -15.37 -7.00 -12.77
N GLY A 30 -14.14 -6.55 -13.00
CA GLY A 30 -13.77 -5.64 -14.07
C GLY A 30 -13.84 -4.15 -13.73
N GLN A 31 -14.35 -3.79 -12.55
CA GLN A 31 -14.31 -2.41 -12.07
C GLN A 31 -13.07 -2.15 -11.23
N ILE A 32 -12.68 -0.90 -11.16
CA ILE A 32 -11.55 -0.42 -10.34
C ILE A 32 -11.97 0.77 -9.49
N SER A 33 -11.37 0.90 -8.33
CA SER A 33 -11.37 2.11 -7.52
C SER A 33 -9.96 2.72 -7.53
N ILE A 34 -9.90 4.03 -7.61
CA ILE A 34 -8.64 4.79 -7.55
C ILE A 34 -8.77 5.80 -6.42
N HIS A 35 -7.86 5.72 -5.48
CA HIS A 35 -7.87 6.64 -4.34
C HIS A 35 -6.45 7.06 -3.94
N ASP A 36 -6.39 8.18 -3.25
CA ASP A 36 -5.18 8.72 -2.67
C ASP A 36 -4.69 7.85 -1.50
N VAL A 37 -3.40 7.90 -1.22
CA VAL A 37 -2.78 7.19 -0.09
C VAL A 37 -3.29 7.66 1.27
N TYR A 38 -3.82 8.88 1.36
CA TYR A 38 -4.37 9.45 2.59
C TYR A 38 -5.83 9.08 2.83
N LEU A 39 -6.50 8.44 1.87
CA LEU A 39 -7.86 7.99 2.06
C LEU A 39 -7.92 6.94 3.16
N ILE A 40 -8.64 7.26 4.23
CA ILE A 40 -8.92 6.28 5.29
C ILE A 40 -9.93 5.28 4.72
N HIS A 41 -9.56 4.03 4.72
CA HIS A 41 -10.38 2.95 4.17
C HIS A 41 -10.24 1.68 4.99
N GLY A 42 -11.23 0.85 4.91
CA GLY A 42 -11.22 -0.42 5.60
C GLY A 42 -12.28 -1.36 5.03
N SER A 43 -12.36 -2.53 5.58
CA SER A 43 -13.42 -3.48 5.26
C SER A 43 -13.69 -4.38 6.46
N SER A 44 -14.95 -4.73 6.63
CA SER A 44 -15.34 -5.76 7.57
C SER A 44 -14.81 -7.13 7.15
N GLU A 45 -14.76 -8.07 8.08
CA GLU A 45 -14.40 -9.45 7.79
C GLU A 45 -15.34 -10.08 6.74
N ASN A 46 -14.79 -10.96 5.92
CA ASN A 46 -15.59 -11.70 4.97
C ASN A 46 -16.33 -12.86 5.70
N ARG A 47 -17.62 -12.72 5.91
CA ARG A 47 -18.50 -13.72 6.53
C ARG A 47 -19.20 -14.63 5.51
N SER A 48 -18.92 -14.46 4.22
CA SER A 48 -19.49 -15.29 3.18
C SER A 48 -18.65 -16.55 2.93
N THR A 49 -19.22 -17.50 2.23
CA THR A 49 -18.51 -18.71 1.75
C THR A 49 -17.69 -18.44 0.49
N LYS A 50 -17.78 -17.23 -0.09
CA LYS A 50 -17.09 -16.85 -1.32
C LYS A 50 -15.78 -16.17 -0.97
N ARG A 51 -14.73 -16.51 -1.71
CA ARG A 51 -13.44 -15.78 -1.63
C ARG A 51 -13.62 -14.35 -2.13
N ARG A 52 -13.16 -13.39 -1.33
CA ARG A 52 -12.98 -12.00 -1.77
C ARG A 52 -11.53 -11.80 -2.17
N SER A 53 -11.30 -11.49 -3.42
CA SER A 53 -9.96 -11.22 -3.95
C SER A 53 -9.97 -9.89 -4.68
N ASP A 54 -8.93 -9.12 -4.47
CA ASP A 54 -8.66 -7.87 -5.16
C ASP A 54 -7.21 -7.84 -5.65
N TYR A 55 -6.93 -6.95 -6.58
CA TYR A 55 -5.58 -6.71 -7.07
C TYR A 55 -5.22 -5.24 -6.83
N ALA A 56 -4.41 -5.00 -5.83
CA ALA A 56 -4.00 -3.66 -5.44
C ALA A 56 -2.71 -3.25 -6.16
N ILE A 57 -2.80 -2.25 -7.04
CA ILE A 57 -1.67 -1.62 -7.71
C ILE A 57 -1.38 -0.29 -7.04
N ARG A 58 -0.11 -0.03 -6.75
CA ARG A 58 0.32 1.22 -6.13
C ARG A 58 1.18 2.01 -7.08
N TYR A 59 0.85 3.28 -7.25
CA TYR A 59 1.61 4.24 -8.03
C TYR A 59 2.27 5.27 -7.13
N MET A 60 3.42 5.76 -7.54
CA MET A 60 4.08 6.89 -6.88
C MET A 60 4.62 7.86 -7.93
N PRO A 61 4.73 9.15 -7.61
CA PRO A 61 5.37 10.12 -8.50
C PRO A 61 6.84 9.78 -8.78
N ALA A 62 7.33 10.06 -9.99
CA ALA A 62 8.74 9.88 -10.35
C ALA A 62 9.71 10.80 -9.56
N THR A 63 9.16 11.74 -8.79
CA THR A 63 9.90 12.59 -7.85
C THR A 63 10.03 11.97 -6.46
N SER A 64 9.34 10.89 -6.17
CA SER A 64 9.39 10.20 -4.89
C SER A 64 10.44 9.10 -4.91
N ARG A 65 11.14 8.94 -3.79
CA ARG A 65 12.11 7.86 -3.62
C ARG A 65 11.47 6.66 -2.94
N TYR A 66 11.63 5.49 -3.54
CA TYR A 66 11.25 4.22 -2.92
C TYR A 66 12.37 3.71 -2.02
N VAL A 67 12.12 3.62 -0.72
CA VAL A 67 13.14 3.26 0.27
C VAL A 67 13.16 1.75 0.46
N ARG A 68 14.25 1.11 0.00
CA ARG A 68 14.49 -0.33 0.14
C ARG A 68 15.33 -0.71 1.36
N ASP A 69 15.80 0.27 2.13
CA ASP A 69 16.59 0.02 3.33
C ASP A 69 15.78 -0.80 4.35
N PRO A 70 16.23 -2.00 4.72
CA PRO A 70 15.52 -2.83 5.70
C PRO A 70 15.48 -2.20 7.10
N ALA A 71 16.40 -1.28 7.42
CA ALA A 71 16.41 -0.56 8.68
C ALA A 71 15.43 0.64 8.70
N PHE A 72 14.85 1.02 7.56
CA PHE A 72 13.87 2.10 7.53
C PHE A 72 12.63 1.73 8.36
N PRO A 73 12.13 2.62 9.23
CA PRO A 73 11.08 2.28 10.21
C PRO A 73 9.85 1.57 9.64
N ALA A 74 9.35 2.02 8.49
CA ALA A 74 8.21 1.37 7.85
C ALA A 74 8.52 -0.06 7.37
N ASN A 75 9.74 -0.32 6.91
CA ASN A 75 10.17 -1.65 6.48
C ASN A 75 10.34 -2.59 7.67
N VAL A 76 10.93 -2.08 8.77
CA VAL A 76 11.04 -2.82 10.05
C VAL A 76 9.65 -3.19 10.57
N TYR A 77 8.73 -2.23 10.54
CA TYR A 77 7.36 -2.47 10.97
C TYR A 77 6.66 -3.53 10.11
N ALA A 78 6.73 -3.40 8.78
CA ALA A 78 6.13 -4.34 7.85
C ALA A 78 6.67 -5.76 8.02
N ALA A 79 7.97 -5.91 8.22
CA ALA A 79 8.60 -7.21 8.45
C ALA A 79 8.13 -7.89 9.75
N LYS A 80 7.80 -7.09 10.77
CA LYS A 80 7.31 -7.61 12.07
C LYS A 80 5.83 -7.96 12.06
N THR A 81 5.01 -7.24 11.31
CA THR A 81 3.55 -7.30 11.39
C THR A 81 2.91 -8.10 10.28
N SER A 82 3.56 -8.25 9.14
CA SER A 82 3.00 -8.98 8.00
C SER A 82 4.09 -9.69 7.21
N GLN A 83 4.07 -11.00 7.26
CA GLN A 83 4.93 -11.85 6.40
C GLN A 83 4.65 -11.65 4.89
N LEU A 84 3.51 -11.07 4.55
CA LEU A 84 3.11 -10.82 3.16
C LEU A 84 3.61 -9.47 2.62
N MET A 85 4.07 -8.56 3.49
CA MET A 85 4.50 -7.22 3.10
C MET A 85 6.03 -7.07 3.19
N ASN A 86 6.71 -7.49 2.14
CA ASN A 86 8.14 -7.20 1.98
C ASN A 86 8.34 -5.97 1.09
N TYR A 87 8.43 -4.79 1.68
CA TYR A 87 8.64 -3.56 0.92
C TYR A 87 10.04 -3.46 0.34
N THR A 88 11.05 -4.03 0.96
CA THR A 88 12.43 -4.01 0.45
C THR A 88 12.58 -4.80 -0.83
N GLY A 89 11.82 -5.88 -0.96
CA GLY A 89 11.84 -6.79 -2.10
C GLY A 89 10.81 -6.51 -3.19
N ARG A 90 9.95 -5.50 -3.02
CA ARG A 90 8.93 -5.22 -4.03
C ARG A 90 9.54 -4.73 -5.34
N PRO A 91 9.06 -5.25 -6.48
CA PRO A 91 9.46 -4.72 -7.78
C PRO A 91 8.96 -3.28 -7.96
N LEU A 92 9.76 -2.48 -8.63
CA LEU A 92 9.49 -1.09 -8.96
C LEU A 92 9.77 -0.87 -10.45
N TRP A 93 8.79 -0.34 -11.18
CA TRP A 93 8.92 -0.07 -12.61
C TRP A 93 8.63 1.38 -12.92
N LEU A 94 9.45 1.98 -13.76
CA LEU A 94 9.16 3.29 -14.33
C LEU A 94 8.18 3.13 -15.48
N LEU A 95 6.93 3.49 -15.25
CA LEU A 95 5.86 3.38 -16.26
C LEU A 95 5.85 4.57 -17.22
N ARG A 96 6.18 5.76 -16.72
CA ARG A 96 6.14 7.01 -17.51
C ARG A 96 7.04 8.07 -16.88
N GLY A 97 7.61 8.92 -17.74
CA GLY A 97 8.41 10.06 -17.32
C GLY A 97 9.89 9.72 -17.08
N THR A 98 10.54 10.55 -16.31
CA THR A 98 11.97 10.39 -15.95
C THR A 98 12.09 10.31 -14.44
N ASP A 99 12.87 9.35 -13.96
CA ASP A 99 13.19 9.27 -12.53
C ASP A 99 13.97 10.52 -12.10
N ARG A 100 13.51 11.17 -11.04
CA ARG A 100 14.14 12.34 -10.45
C ARG A 100 14.62 12.11 -9.01
N ALA A 101 14.42 10.92 -8.49
CA ALA A 101 14.71 10.56 -7.11
C ALA A 101 15.83 9.52 -6.96
N GLY A 102 16.39 9.04 -8.08
CA GLY A 102 17.46 8.04 -8.07
C GLY A 102 16.97 6.67 -7.57
N ASN A 103 15.84 6.22 -8.09
CA ASN A 103 15.30 4.91 -7.75
C ASN A 103 16.02 3.79 -8.51
N ASP A 104 16.10 2.64 -7.89
CA ASP A 104 16.52 1.40 -8.53
C ASP A 104 15.30 0.66 -9.09
N PHE A 105 15.16 0.67 -10.42
CA PHE A 105 14.03 0.06 -11.12
C PHE A 105 14.33 -1.37 -11.54
N ASP A 106 13.30 -2.18 -11.50
CA ASP A 106 13.34 -3.54 -12.02
C ASP A 106 13.13 -3.54 -13.54
N ILE A 107 13.72 -4.52 -14.24
CA ILE A 107 13.54 -4.72 -15.67
C ILE A 107 12.70 -5.99 -15.88
N GLY A 108 11.58 -5.83 -16.59
CA GLY A 108 10.69 -6.96 -16.86
C GLY A 108 10.14 -7.55 -15.56
N HIS A 109 10.33 -8.85 -15.35
CA HIS A 109 9.89 -9.56 -14.14
C HIS A 109 11.01 -9.77 -13.10
N GLY A 110 12.18 -9.21 -13.31
CA GLY A 110 13.34 -9.34 -12.44
C GLY A 110 13.99 -8.01 -12.13
N ARG A 111 14.79 -7.98 -11.06
CA ARG A 111 15.63 -6.83 -10.75
C ARG A 111 16.80 -6.74 -11.74
N ARG A 112 17.30 -5.53 -11.95
CA ARG A 112 18.62 -5.37 -12.56
C ARG A 112 19.64 -6.14 -11.72
N ALA A 113 20.47 -6.93 -12.40
CA ALA A 113 21.69 -7.42 -11.76
C ALA A 113 22.55 -6.20 -11.38
N ALA A 114 22.99 -6.18 -10.13
CA ALA A 114 23.87 -5.13 -9.62
C ALA A 114 25.23 -5.18 -10.34
#